data_503388123346af5a7679eefdc19c9e8f
#
_entry.id   503388123346af5a7679eefdc19c9e8f
#
_cell.length_a   1.000
_cell.length_b   1.000
_cell.length_c   1.000
_cell.angle_alpha   90.00
_cell.angle_beta   90.00
_cell.angle_gamma   90.00
#
_symmetry.space_group_name_H-M   'P 1'
#
loop_
_entity.id
_entity.type
_entity.pdbx_description
1 polymer ?
#
loop_
_entity_poly.entity_id
_entity_poly.type
_entity_poly.pdbx_seq_one_letter_code
_entity_poly.pdbx_strand_id
1 'polypeptide(L)'
;MIYSQVVQCHEVVLSSATNYVVMEKAEGGTLLDVVRHGTPPEAVARRASAQILDALSFLHARGIVHRDLKLENVLVRDADGPLHVLLCDFGSARFSSTSATNGKAATAHVGTLPYMAPEQLRGGTCDPSVDLWSFGIVLCALCVGTHPLARVPRGAWADAMARDDLPRDAGGWPPEAFALARACLRLAPRDRVAAAAARAHAWFAAPDAVAPPPVPVRERLRSARELLDDEL
;
A
#
# COMPACT_ATOMS: atom_id res chain seq x y z
N MET A 1 11.51 15.45 12.14
CA MET A 1 11.41 15.79 10.69
C MET A 1 10.05 15.29 10.24
N ILE A 2 9.19 16.17 9.77
CA ILE A 2 7.85 15.82 9.25
C ILE A 2 8.04 15.43 7.78
N TYR A 3 7.51 14.30 7.38
CA TYR A 3 7.50 13.87 5.98
C TYR A 3 6.08 13.91 5.46
N SER A 4 5.86 14.55 4.32
CA SER A 4 4.53 14.92 3.83
C SER A 4 3.63 13.75 3.45
N GLN A 5 4.19 12.56 3.22
CA GLN A 5 3.47 11.33 2.85
C GLN A 5 3.39 10.31 4.00
N VAL A 6 3.76 10.69 5.22
CA VAL A 6 3.61 9.87 6.43
C VAL A 6 2.72 10.61 7.41
N VAL A 7 1.72 9.93 7.97
CA VAL A 7 0.80 10.52 8.94
C VAL A 7 1.57 11.12 10.11
N GLN A 8 1.25 12.35 10.48
CA GLN A 8 1.88 13.03 11.60
C GLN A 8 1.28 12.54 12.91
N CYS A 9 2.12 11.99 13.79
CA CYS A 9 1.76 11.73 15.17
C CYS A 9 1.96 13.02 15.98
N HIS A 10 0.91 13.46 16.67
CA HIS A 10 0.94 14.63 17.54
C HIS A 10 1.31 14.26 18.98
N GLU A 11 0.74 13.14 19.47
CA GLU A 11 0.92 12.73 20.85
C GLU A 11 0.70 11.22 21.01
N VAL A 12 1.38 10.64 21.99
CA VAL A 12 1.12 9.27 22.46
C VAL A 12 0.73 9.35 23.94
N VAL A 13 -0.50 8.97 24.25
CA VAL A 13 -1.02 8.94 25.61
C VAL A 13 -1.00 7.50 26.11
N LEU A 14 -0.19 7.23 27.13
CA LEU A 14 -0.06 5.92 27.77
C LEU A 14 -0.97 5.87 28.99
N SER A 15 -1.80 4.83 29.10
CA SER A 15 -2.58 4.56 30.30
C SER A 15 -2.39 3.10 30.74
N SER A 16 -2.86 2.79 31.94
CA SER A 16 -2.76 1.41 32.47
C SER A 16 -3.62 0.40 31.69
N ALA A 17 -4.65 0.86 30.97
CA ALA A 17 -5.60 0.01 30.26
C ALA A 17 -5.44 0.07 28.73
N THR A 18 -5.08 1.25 28.18
CA THR A 18 -5.11 1.47 26.73
C THR A 18 -4.11 2.58 26.36
N ASN A 19 -3.37 2.36 25.29
CA ASN A 19 -2.51 3.40 24.72
C ASN A 19 -3.26 4.08 23.55
N TYR A 20 -3.16 5.40 23.49
CA TYR A 20 -3.74 6.20 22.42
C TYR A 20 -2.64 6.87 21.61
N VAL A 21 -2.78 6.86 20.30
CA VAL A 21 -1.94 7.62 19.39
C VAL A 21 -2.79 8.71 18.74
N VAL A 22 -2.49 9.95 19.05
CA VAL A 22 -3.16 11.12 18.48
C VAL A 22 -2.43 11.52 17.21
N MET A 23 -3.14 11.54 16.09
CA MET A 23 -2.56 11.78 14.77
C MET A 23 -3.31 12.90 14.04
N GLU A 24 -2.69 13.45 12.98
CA GLU A 24 -3.41 14.31 12.05
C GLU A 24 -4.64 13.59 11.49
N LYS A 25 -5.72 14.34 11.31
CA LYS A 25 -6.96 13.82 10.74
C LYS A 25 -6.88 13.87 9.21
N ALA A 26 -7.12 12.75 8.56
CA ALA A 26 -7.33 12.65 7.12
C ALA A 26 -8.84 12.65 6.83
N GLU A 27 -9.31 13.65 6.10
CA GLU A 27 -10.74 13.83 5.85
C GLU A 27 -11.24 13.13 4.58
N GLY A 28 -10.32 12.72 3.70
CA GLY A 28 -10.60 12.04 2.45
C GLY A 28 -10.81 10.52 2.57
N GLY A 29 -10.81 9.96 3.78
CA GLY A 29 -10.95 8.52 3.99
C GLY A 29 -9.67 7.75 3.65
N THR A 30 -9.82 6.54 3.11
CA THR A 30 -8.73 5.64 2.76
C THR A 30 -8.62 5.44 1.24
N LEU A 31 -7.47 4.95 0.78
CA LEU A 31 -7.31 4.58 -0.62
C LEU A 31 -8.20 3.37 -1.01
N LEU A 32 -8.59 2.54 -0.03
CA LEU A 32 -9.59 1.50 -0.22
C LEU A 32 -10.95 2.10 -0.61
N ASP A 33 -11.35 3.20 0.03
CA ASP A 33 -12.62 3.87 -0.28
C ASP A 33 -12.61 4.41 -1.71
N VAL A 34 -11.46 4.89 -2.20
CA VAL A 34 -11.29 5.30 -3.60
C VAL A 34 -11.53 4.13 -4.56
N VAL A 35 -10.94 2.96 -4.29
CA VAL A 35 -11.03 1.77 -5.18
C VAL A 35 -12.40 1.10 -5.10
N ARG A 36 -13.08 1.10 -3.96
CA ARG A 36 -14.42 0.51 -3.79
C ARG A 36 -15.47 1.09 -4.74
N HIS A 37 -15.30 2.32 -5.13
CA HIS A 37 -16.22 3.00 -6.07
C HIS A 37 -15.87 2.78 -7.55
N GLY A 38 -14.92 1.92 -7.83
CA GLY A 38 -14.44 1.57 -9.16
C GLY A 38 -12.97 1.88 -9.37
N THR A 39 -12.44 1.43 -10.49
CA THR A 39 -11.04 1.70 -10.86
C THR A 39 -10.83 3.20 -11.04
N PRO A 40 -9.92 3.84 -10.29
CA PRO A 40 -9.66 5.26 -10.45
C PRO A 40 -9.01 5.55 -11.82
N PRO A 41 -9.08 6.78 -12.32
CA PRO A 41 -8.33 7.19 -13.49
C PRO A 41 -6.83 6.93 -13.33
N GLU A 42 -6.12 6.61 -14.42
CA GLU A 42 -4.68 6.29 -14.37
C GLU A 42 -3.85 7.40 -13.69
N ALA A 43 -4.16 8.67 -13.96
CA ALA A 43 -3.48 9.79 -13.32
C ALA A 43 -3.60 9.78 -11.78
N VAL A 44 -4.76 9.35 -11.25
CA VAL A 44 -4.99 9.18 -9.80
C VAL A 44 -4.17 8.00 -9.28
N ALA A 45 -4.20 6.85 -9.96
CA ALA A 45 -3.41 5.68 -9.60
C ALA A 45 -1.90 5.99 -9.61
N ARG A 46 -1.42 6.68 -10.64
CA ARG A 46 -0.03 7.12 -10.79
C ARG A 46 0.39 8.05 -9.66
N ARG A 47 -0.43 9.06 -9.36
CA ARG A 47 -0.15 10.03 -8.29
C ARG A 47 -0.12 9.39 -6.91
N ALA A 48 -1.10 8.52 -6.60
CA ALA A 48 -1.11 7.75 -5.34
C ALA A 48 0.15 6.88 -5.22
N SER A 49 0.46 6.11 -6.27
CA SER A 49 1.62 5.22 -6.32
C SER A 49 2.94 5.95 -6.13
N ALA A 50 3.10 7.13 -6.76
CA ALA A 50 4.29 7.95 -6.60
C ALA A 50 4.50 8.36 -5.14
N GLN A 51 3.44 8.84 -4.48
CA GLN A 51 3.50 9.30 -3.09
C GLN A 51 3.72 8.15 -2.10
N ILE A 52 3.14 6.96 -2.35
CA ILE A 52 3.41 5.76 -1.55
C ILE A 52 4.89 5.36 -1.67
N LEU A 53 5.46 5.36 -2.88
CA LEU A 53 6.88 5.05 -3.09
C LEU A 53 7.80 6.10 -2.46
N ASP A 54 7.42 7.37 -2.47
CA ASP A 54 8.15 8.43 -1.77
C ASP A 54 8.16 8.16 -0.25
N ALA A 55 7.02 7.77 0.35
CA ALA A 55 6.93 7.37 1.75
C ALA A 55 7.81 6.13 2.06
N LEU A 56 7.70 5.07 1.25
CA LEU A 56 8.51 3.87 1.42
C LEU A 56 10.01 4.16 1.29
N SER A 57 10.41 4.97 0.31
CA SER A 57 11.81 5.37 0.12
C SER A 57 12.34 6.10 1.36
N PHE A 58 11.54 7.00 1.93
CA PHE A 58 11.88 7.72 3.16
C PHE A 58 12.08 6.79 4.36
N LEU A 59 11.17 5.81 4.54
CA LEU A 59 11.22 4.82 5.63
C LEU A 59 12.43 3.88 5.45
N HIS A 60 12.59 3.31 4.27
CA HIS A 60 13.63 2.35 3.96
C HIS A 60 15.04 2.95 4.10
N ALA A 61 15.21 4.23 3.70
CA ALA A 61 16.47 4.94 3.93
C ALA A 61 16.82 5.12 5.41
N ARG A 62 15.84 4.95 6.31
CA ARG A 62 16.02 4.99 7.78
C ARG A 62 16.02 3.61 8.41
N GLY A 63 16.07 2.57 7.59
CA GLY A 63 16.02 1.18 8.05
C GLY A 63 14.67 0.78 8.63
N ILE A 64 13.59 1.49 8.34
CA ILE A 64 12.24 1.17 8.81
C ILE A 64 11.49 0.42 7.71
N VAL A 65 10.93 -0.74 8.04
CA VAL A 65 10.06 -1.56 7.19
C VAL A 65 8.65 -1.49 7.75
N HIS A 66 7.66 -1.15 6.93
CA HIS A 66 6.28 -0.96 7.35
C HIS A 66 5.56 -2.28 7.67
N ARG A 67 5.69 -3.29 6.79
CA ARG A 67 5.22 -4.68 6.88
C ARG A 67 3.70 -4.90 6.79
N ASP A 68 2.89 -3.85 6.78
CA ASP A 68 1.43 -3.94 6.61
C ASP A 68 0.91 -2.86 5.65
N LEU A 69 1.61 -2.63 4.54
CA LEU A 69 1.12 -1.75 3.49
C LEU A 69 -0.10 -2.37 2.81
N LYS A 70 -1.21 -1.64 2.80
CA LYS A 70 -2.48 -2.00 2.16
C LYS A 70 -3.30 -0.74 1.89
N LEU A 71 -4.36 -0.86 1.10
CA LEU A 71 -5.20 0.28 0.73
C LEU A 71 -5.83 0.98 1.95
N GLU A 72 -6.15 0.23 3.01
CA GLU A 72 -6.72 0.72 4.28
C GLU A 72 -5.74 1.60 5.06
N ASN A 73 -4.43 1.32 4.92
CA ASN A 73 -3.36 2.01 5.64
C ASN A 73 -2.76 3.19 4.83
N VAL A 74 -3.38 3.52 3.70
CA VAL A 74 -3.07 4.72 2.91
C VAL A 74 -4.26 5.65 2.98
N LEU A 75 -4.13 6.71 3.78
CA LEU A 75 -5.17 7.71 3.99
C LEU A 75 -5.13 8.76 2.87
N VAL A 76 -6.27 9.34 2.57
CA VAL A 76 -6.39 10.53 1.71
C VAL A 76 -6.54 11.75 2.62
N ARG A 77 -5.58 12.69 2.57
CA ARG A 77 -5.52 13.82 3.51
C ARG A 77 -6.78 14.68 3.42
N ASP A 78 -7.10 15.14 2.24
CA ASP A 78 -8.17 16.10 2.00
C ASP A 78 -9.31 15.44 1.22
N ALA A 79 -10.55 15.76 1.60
CA ALA A 79 -11.73 15.26 0.88
C ALA A 79 -11.90 15.93 -0.50
N ASP A 80 -11.43 17.15 -0.62
CA ASP A 80 -11.52 17.98 -1.81
C ASP A 80 -10.12 18.47 -2.20
N GLY A 81 -9.81 18.52 -3.49
CA GLY A 81 -8.52 19.02 -3.98
C GLY A 81 -7.62 17.95 -4.60
N PRO A 82 -6.36 18.29 -4.85
CA PRO A 82 -5.40 17.36 -5.45
C PRO A 82 -5.14 16.18 -4.50
N LEU A 83 -5.13 14.96 -5.03
CA LEU A 83 -4.85 13.76 -4.24
C LEU A 83 -3.53 13.91 -3.45
N HIS A 84 -3.63 13.81 -2.12
CA HIS A 84 -2.49 13.75 -1.22
C HIS A 84 -2.70 12.55 -0.29
N VAL A 85 -1.80 11.56 -0.36
CA VAL A 85 -1.90 10.36 0.45
C VAL A 85 -0.90 10.36 1.59
N LEU A 86 -1.30 9.73 2.70
CA LEU A 86 -0.53 9.58 3.92
C LEU A 86 -0.46 8.11 4.29
N LEU A 87 0.75 7.57 4.45
CA LEU A 87 0.95 6.23 4.98
C LEU A 87 0.76 6.26 6.50
N CYS A 88 -0.07 5.37 7.04
CA CYS A 88 -0.40 5.28 8.46
C CYS A 88 -0.28 3.84 8.98
N ASP A 89 -0.54 3.64 10.27
CA ASP A 89 -0.50 2.36 10.97
C ASP A 89 0.87 1.68 10.99
N PHE A 90 1.75 2.19 11.83
CA PHE A 90 3.09 1.66 12.08
C PHE A 90 3.13 0.57 13.17
N GLY A 91 1.98 0.02 13.58
CA GLY A 91 1.86 -1.03 14.59
C GLY A 91 2.64 -2.29 14.24
N SER A 92 2.79 -2.55 12.95
CA SER A 92 3.56 -3.66 12.41
C SER A 92 5.02 -3.33 12.07
N ALA A 93 5.40 -2.05 12.07
CA ALA A 93 6.70 -1.61 11.59
C ALA A 93 7.86 -2.14 12.43
N ARG A 94 9.02 -2.34 11.80
CA ARG A 94 10.27 -2.77 12.46
C ARG A 94 11.46 -2.08 11.82
N PHE A 95 12.54 -1.96 12.61
CA PHE A 95 13.83 -1.64 12.05
C PHE A 95 14.38 -2.85 11.30
N SER A 96 14.84 -2.64 10.08
CA SER A 96 15.61 -3.62 9.31
C SER A 96 16.92 -3.87 10.05
N SER A 97 17.02 -4.98 10.78
CA SER A 97 18.25 -5.34 11.45
C SER A 97 19.20 -5.98 10.44
N THR A 98 20.23 -5.25 10.06
CA THR A 98 21.41 -5.82 9.39
C THR A 98 22.28 -6.66 10.33
N SER A 99 21.92 -6.72 11.61
CA SER A 99 22.58 -7.52 12.64
C SER A 99 21.64 -8.61 13.12
N ALA A 100 22.05 -9.85 12.90
CA ALA A 100 21.52 -11.04 13.56
C ALA A 100 21.80 -10.97 15.09
N THR A 101 21.15 -10.04 15.78
CA THR A 101 21.16 -10.03 17.24
C THR A 101 19.95 -10.82 17.72
N ASN A 102 20.29 -12.02 18.20
CA ASN A 102 19.44 -12.90 19.00
C ASN A 102 18.26 -13.56 18.28
N GLY A 103 18.50 -14.48 17.33
CA GLY A 103 17.82 -15.79 17.17
C GLY A 103 16.30 -15.94 17.35
N LYS A 104 15.58 -14.91 17.68
CA LYS A 104 14.11 -14.90 17.65
C LYS A 104 13.68 -14.48 16.26
N ALA A 105 13.53 -15.45 15.38
CA ALA A 105 12.68 -15.34 14.20
C ALA A 105 11.45 -14.52 14.61
N ALA A 106 11.07 -13.54 13.79
CA ALA A 106 9.83 -12.78 13.99
C ALA A 106 8.66 -13.78 13.87
N THR A 107 8.30 -14.40 14.99
CA THR A 107 7.38 -15.53 15.11
C THR A 107 5.92 -15.09 15.12
N ALA A 108 5.54 -14.12 14.31
CA ALA A 108 4.14 -13.85 14.09
C ALA A 108 3.95 -13.50 12.61
N HIS A 109 2.95 -14.10 11.99
CA HIS A 109 2.39 -13.64 10.73
C HIS A 109 1.84 -12.23 10.98
N VAL A 110 2.70 -11.22 10.77
CA VAL A 110 2.36 -9.81 10.97
C VAL A 110 2.09 -9.20 9.61
N GLY A 111 0.94 -8.59 9.47
CA GLY A 111 0.45 -8.00 8.22
C GLY A 111 -0.91 -8.58 7.80
N THR A 112 -1.45 -8.04 6.75
CA THR A 112 -2.75 -8.44 6.19
C THR A 112 -2.55 -9.45 5.07
N LEU A 113 -3.02 -10.68 5.24
CA LEU A 113 -2.75 -11.85 4.38
C LEU A 113 -2.77 -11.56 2.86
N PRO A 114 -3.75 -10.84 2.30
CA PRO A 114 -3.79 -10.53 0.87
C PRO A 114 -2.60 -9.73 0.34
N TYR A 115 -1.91 -8.99 1.20
CA TYR A 115 -0.81 -8.10 0.82
C TYR A 115 0.56 -8.65 1.21
N MET A 116 0.61 -9.76 1.96
CA MET A 116 1.85 -10.35 2.45
C MET A 116 2.72 -10.92 1.34
N ALA A 117 4.01 -10.67 1.44
CA ALA A 117 4.99 -11.31 0.58
C ALA A 117 5.14 -12.80 0.90
N PRO A 118 5.52 -13.65 -0.09
CA PRO A 118 5.65 -15.10 0.12
C PRO A 118 6.59 -15.48 1.27
N GLU A 119 7.67 -14.73 1.47
CA GLU A 119 8.60 -14.94 2.57
C GLU A 119 8.00 -14.60 3.94
N GLN A 120 7.13 -13.60 4.03
CA GLN A 120 6.40 -13.29 5.27
C GLN A 120 5.47 -14.45 5.67
N LEU A 121 4.79 -15.06 4.68
CA LEU A 121 3.93 -16.22 4.90
C LEU A 121 4.71 -17.44 5.42
N ARG A 122 6.01 -17.53 5.12
CA ARG A 122 6.90 -18.61 5.59
C ARG A 122 7.63 -18.26 6.90
N GLY A 123 7.34 -17.12 7.52
CA GLY A 123 8.04 -16.67 8.73
C GLY A 123 9.49 -16.25 8.48
N GLY A 124 9.79 -15.80 7.27
CA GLY A 124 11.13 -15.35 6.86
C GLY A 124 11.53 -13.99 7.41
N THR A 125 12.74 -13.57 7.05
CA THR A 125 13.31 -12.28 7.45
C THR A 125 12.50 -11.13 6.86
N CYS A 126 12.37 -10.07 7.64
CA CYS A 126 11.69 -8.85 7.24
C CYS A 126 12.72 -7.83 6.75
N ASP A 127 12.82 -7.69 5.45
CA ASP A 127 13.60 -6.63 4.80
C ASP A 127 12.67 -5.68 4.01
N PRO A 128 13.16 -4.52 3.54
CA PRO A 128 12.36 -3.54 2.81
C PRO A 128 11.60 -4.08 1.59
N SER A 129 12.04 -5.19 1.00
CA SER A 129 11.41 -5.78 -0.18
C SER A 129 10.01 -6.32 0.06
N VAL A 130 9.62 -6.59 1.32
CA VAL A 130 8.25 -7.02 1.64
C VAL A 130 7.25 -5.89 1.38
N ASP A 131 7.64 -4.64 1.66
CA ASP A 131 6.79 -3.48 1.38
C ASP A 131 6.61 -3.26 -0.12
N LEU A 132 7.63 -3.59 -0.93
CA LEU A 132 7.54 -3.52 -2.39
C LEU A 132 6.60 -4.58 -2.98
N TRP A 133 6.57 -5.77 -2.39
CA TRP A 133 5.55 -6.76 -2.75
C TRP A 133 4.15 -6.22 -2.46
N SER A 134 3.91 -5.74 -1.24
CA SER A 134 2.63 -5.16 -0.82
C SER A 134 2.24 -3.96 -1.70
N PHE A 135 3.20 -3.10 -2.06
CA PHE A 135 3.00 -2.03 -3.03
C PHE A 135 2.58 -2.55 -4.41
N GLY A 136 3.19 -3.63 -4.89
CA GLY A 136 2.79 -4.29 -6.15
C GLY A 136 1.31 -4.72 -6.13
N ILE A 137 0.84 -5.27 -5.01
CA ILE A 137 -0.58 -5.62 -4.81
C ILE A 137 -1.48 -4.36 -4.81
N VAL A 138 -1.07 -3.31 -4.09
CA VAL A 138 -1.78 -2.01 -4.08
C VAL A 138 -1.87 -1.43 -5.49
N LEU A 139 -0.78 -1.47 -6.26
CA LEU A 139 -0.74 -1.00 -7.64
C LEU A 139 -1.72 -1.77 -8.53
N CYS A 140 -1.80 -3.10 -8.37
CA CYS A 140 -2.81 -3.92 -9.06
C CYS A 140 -4.23 -3.41 -8.77
N ALA A 141 -4.57 -3.21 -7.51
CA ALA A 141 -5.89 -2.75 -7.13
C ALA A 141 -6.20 -1.35 -7.68
N LEU A 142 -5.22 -0.45 -7.72
CA LEU A 142 -5.38 0.89 -8.27
C LEU A 142 -5.58 0.89 -9.79
N CYS A 143 -4.90 0.00 -10.53
CA CYS A 143 -4.93 0.00 -12.00
C CYS A 143 -6.08 -0.83 -12.60
N VAL A 144 -6.50 -1.90 -11.91
CA VAL A 144 -7.53 -2.82 -12.42
C VAL A 144 -8.71 -3.04 -11.46
N GLY A 145 -8.72 -2.36 -10.32
CA GLY A 145 -9.82 -2.44 -9.35
C GLY A 145 -9.90 -3.76 -8.56
N THR A 146 -8.96 -4.70 -8.77
CA THR A 146 -8.99 -6.01 -8.13
C THR A 146 -7.62 -6.48 -7.66
N HIS A 147 -7.62 -7.37 -6.66
CA HIS A 147 -6.41 -8.08 -6.26
C HIS A 147 -5.92 -9.00 -7.38
N PRO A 148 -4.60 -9.14 -7.64
CA PRO A 148 -4.06 -9.99 -8.72
C PRO A 148 -4.48 -11.47 -8.61
N LEU A 149 -4.75 -11.95 -7.39
CA LEU A 149 -5.25 -13.30 -7.13
C LEU A 149 -6.76 -13.34 -6.80
N ALA A 150 -7.54 -12.34 -7.21
CA ALA A 150 -8.98 -12.28 -6.88
C ALA A 150 -9.77 -13.50 -7.33
N ARG A 151 -9.33 -14.17 -8.41
CA ARG A 151 -9.94 -15.40 -8.95
C ARG A 151 -9.43 -16.69 -8.30
N VAL A 152 -8.43 -16.61 -7.44
CA VAL A 152 -7.85 -17.76 -6.73
C VAL A 152 -8.52 -17.86 -5.35
N PRO A 153 -8.96 -19.04 -4.90
CA PRO A 153 -9.47 -19.23 -3.55
C PRO A 153 -8.45 -18.76 -2.50
N ARG A 154 -8.89 -18.02 -1.48
CA ARG A 154 -7.98 -17.44 -0.47
C ARG A 154 -7.06 -18.45 0.19
N GLY A 155 -7.53 -19.67 0.43
CA GLY A 155 -6.71 -20.76 0.98
C GLY A 155 -5.57 -21.23 0.08
N ALA A 156 -5.62 -20.91 -1.22
CA ALA A 156 -4.59 -21.27 -2.20
C ALA A 156 -3.66 -20.10 -2.57
N TRP A 157 -3.81 -18.92 -1.95
CA TRP A 157 -3.02 -17.74 -2.32
C TRP A 157 -1.52 -17.93 -2.09
N ALA A 158 -1.12 -18.51 -0.95
CA ALA A 158 0.28 -18.76 -0.65
C ALA A 158 0.93 -19.67 -1.73
N ASP A 159 0.21 -20.69 -2.16
CA ASP A 159 0.68 -21.60 -3.21
C ASP A 159 0.71 -20.92 -4.58
N ALA A 160 -0.33 -20.14 -4.91
CA ALA A 160 -0.38 -19.39 -6.15
C ALA A 160 0.76 -18.36 -6.25
N MET A 161 1.03 -17.64 -5.16
CA MET A 161 2.17 -16.74 -5.06
C MET A 161 3.50 -17.48 -5.21
N ALA A 162 3.63 -18.66 -4.58
CA ALA A 162 4.83 -19.48 -4.67
C ALA A 162 5.09 -20.03 -6.08
N ARG A 163 4.04 -20.20 -6.90
CA ARG A 163 4.14 -20.65 -8.30
C ARG A 163 4.24 -19.52 -9.31
N ASP A 164 4.25 -18.26 -8.86
CA ASP A 164 4.17 -17.08 -9.75
C ASP A 164 2.90 -17.10 -10.65
N ASP A 165 1.76 -17.50 -10.08
CA ASP A 165 0.47 -17.51 -10.76
C ASP A 165 -0.14 -16.08 -10.90
N LEU A 166 0.70 -15.07 -10.86
CA LEU A 166 0.33 -13.68 -11.07
C LEU A 166 0.02 -13.39 -12.55
N PRO A 167 -0.80 -12.40 -12.86
CA PRO A 167 -1.09 -12.02 -14.24
C PRO A 167 0.19 -11.85 -15.06
N ARG A 168 0.22 -12.43 -16.27
CA ARG A 168 1.38 -12.39 -17.18
C ARG A 168 1.23 -11.41 -18.32
N ASP A 169 0.03 -10.92 -18.53
CA ASP A 169 -0.29 -9.90 -19.52
C ASP A 169 -0.89 -8.66 -18.87
N ALA A 170 -0.92 -7.58 -19.60
CA ALA A 170 -1.39 -6.30 -19.08
C ALA A 170 -2.92 -6.24 -18.87
N GLY A 171 -3.72 -7.13 -19.46
CA GLY A 171 -5.15 -7.27 -19.18
C GLY A 171 -5.96 -5.96 -19.04
N GLY A 172 -5.63 -4.92 -19.82
CA GLY A 172 -6.21 -3.59 -19.71
C GLY A 172 -5.43 -2.59 -18.82
N TRP A 173 -4.27 -3.01 -18.27
CA TRP A 173 -3.37 -2.11 -17.56
C TRP A 173 -2.65 -1.16 -18.52
N PRO A 174 -2.23 0.03 -18.05
CA PRO A 174 -1.16 0.76 -18.71
C PRO A 174 0.11 -0.11 -18.73
N PRO A 175 0.76 -0.30 -19.90
CA PRO A 175 1.91 -1.22 -20.02
C PRO A 175 3.04 -0.96 -19.02
N GLU A 176 3.35 0.31 -18.78
CA GLU A 176 4.40 0.72 -17.85
C GLU A 176 3.99 0.44 -16.39
N ALA A 177 2.72 0.62 -16.02
CA ALA A 177 2.21 0.28 -14.69
C ALA A 177 2.31 -1.24 -14.44
N PHE A 178 1.96 -2.04 -15.47
CA PHE A 178 2.11 -3.49 -15.42
C PHE A 178 3.57 -3.91 -15.25
N ALA A 179 4.49 -3.29 -16.01
CA ALA A 179 5.93 -3.56 -15.89
C ALA A 179 6.44 -3.25 -14.47
N LEU A 180 6.01 -2.12 -13.88
CA LEU A 180 6.35 -1.76 -12.51
C LEU A 180 5.80 -2.79 -11.51
N ALA A 181 4.53 -3.18 -11.64
CA ALA A 181 3.93 -4.20 -10.77
C ALA A 181 4.74 -5.52 -10.83
N ARG A 182 5.12 -5.98 -12.03
CA ARG A 182 5.95 -7.18 -12.23
C ARG A 182 7.35 -7.04 -11.63
N ALA A 183 7.93 -5.85 -11.60
CA ALA A 183 9.20 -5.60 -10.95
C ALA A 183 9.10 -5.65 -9.40
N CYS A 184 7.94 -5.31 -8.84
CA CYS A 184 7.67 -5.40 -7.41
C CYS A 184 7.29 -6.83 -6.97
N LEU A 185 6.52 -7.56 -7.79
CA LEU A 185 5.96 -8.88 -7.48
C LEU A 185 6.89 -10.03 -7.94
N ARG A 186 8.21 -9.92 -7.64
CA ARG A 186 9.17 -11.01 -7.84
C ARG A 186 9.15 -11.94 -6.63
N LEU A 187 9.17 -13.25 -6.86
CA LEU A 187 9.17 -14.25 -5.78
C LEU A 187 10.38 -14.11 -4.87
N ALA A 188 11.58 -14.01 -5.45
CA ALA A 188 12.79 -13.79 -4.68
C ALA A 188 12.90 -12.32 -4.24
N PRO A 189 12.99 -12.03 -2.93
CA PRO A 189 13.08 -10.66 -2.41
C PRO A 189 14.20 -9.83 -3.04
N ARG A 190 15.36 -10.43 -3.29
CA ARG A 190 16.53 -9.78 -3.91
C ARG A 190 16.31 -9.33 -5.36
N ASP A 191 15.32 -9.91 -6.05
CA ASP A 191 15.00 -9.61 -7.45
C ASP A 191 13.93 -8.51 -7.56
N ARG A 192 13.38 -8.05 -6.43
CA ARG A 192 12.42 -6.93 -6.38
C ARG A 192 13.15 -5.61 -6.51
N VAL A 193 12.49 -4.70 -7.21
CA VAL A 193 12.95 -3.31 -7.33
C VAL A 193 12.94 -2.63 -5.94
N ALA A 194 13.94 -1.81 -5.63
CA ALA A 194 13.92 -0.97 -4.43
C ALA A 194 12.98 0.23 -4.59
N ALA A 195 12.44 0.78 -3.49
CA ALA A 195 11.44 1.85 -3.52
C ALA A 195 11.89 3.08 -4.34
N ALA A 196 13.13 3.54 -4.16
CA ALA A 196 13.66 4.68 -4.90
C ALA A 196 13.80 4.39 -6.40
N ALA A 197 14.21 3.17 -6.79
CA ALA A 197 14.28 2.76 -8.18
C ALA A 197 12.88 2.57 -8.80
N ALA A 198 11.92 2.02 -8.04
CA ALA A 198 10.52 1.93 -8.43
C ALA A 198 9.93 3.32 -8.70
N ARG A 199 10.24 4.31 -7.83
CA ARG A 199 9.79 5.70 -7.99
C ARG A 199 10.36 6.37 -9.24
N ALA A 200 11.53 5.95 -9.71
CA ALA A 200 12.17 6.43 -10.95
C ALA A 200 11.69 5.69 -12.21
N HIS A 201 10.71 4.78 -12.10
CA HIS A 201 10.19 4.02 -13.24
C HIS A 201 9.55 4.92 -14.30
N ALA A 202 9.65 4.53 -15.58
CA ALA A 202 9.16 5.29 -16.73
C ALA A 202 7.66 5.65 -16.62
N TRP A 203 6.84 4.85 -15.96
CA TRP A 203 5.42 5.15 -15.72
C TRP A 203 5.20 6.50 -15.04
N PHE A 204 6.09 6.94 -14.18
CA PHE A 204 5.98 8.24 -13.49
C PHE A 204 6.52 9.43 -14.32
N ALA A 205 7.22 9.15 -15.43
CA ALA A 205 7.70 10.20 -16.33
C ALA A 205 6.63 10.67 -17.34
N ALA A 206 5.53 9.91 -17.51
CA ALA A 206 4.43 10.30 -18.38
C ALA A 206 3.76 11.58 -17.84
N PRO A 207 3.57 12.62 -18.66
CA PRO A 207 2.88 13.82 -18.23
C PRO A 207 1.43 13.45 -17.86
N ASP A 208 0.94 13.98 -16.74
CA ASP A 208 -0.49 13.93 -16.45
C ASP A 208 -1.20 14.78 -17.50
N ALA A 209 -1.97 14.16 -18.36
CA ALA A 209 -2.66 14.84 -19.47
C ALA A 209 -3.62 15.94 -18.99
N VAL A 210 -4.09 15.86 -17.75
CA VAL A 210 -4.85 16.87 -16.99
C VAL A 210 -4.57 16.60 -15.52
N ALA A 211 -4.50 17.66 -14.67
CA ALA A 211 -4.48 17.46 -13.23
C ALA A 211 -5.67 16.54 -12.86
N PRO A 212 -5.44 15.42 -12.17
CA PRO A 212 -6.51 14.50 -11.86
C PRO A 212 -7.60 15.29 -11.13
N PRO A 213 -8.89 15.10 -11.52
CA PRO A 213 -9.99 15.77 -10.83
C PRO A 213 -9.91 15.44 -9.35
N PRO A 214 -10.33 16.35 -8.48
CA PRO A 214 -10.45 16.05 -7.06
C PRO A 214 -11.25 14.76 -6.93
N VAL A 215 -10.75 13.82 -6.12
CA VAL A 215 -11.49 12.57 -5.85
C VAL A 215 -12.66 12.98 -4.95
N PRO A 216 -13.92 12.96 -5.41
CA PRO A 216 -15.06 13.42 -4.61
C PRO A 216 -15.41 12.35 -3.56
N VAL A 217 -14.53 12.18 -2.56
CA VAL A 217 -14.68 11.17 -1.52
C VAL A 217 -15.89 11.47 -0.64
N ARG A 218 -16.21 12.76 -0.40
CA ARG A 218 -17.36 13.16 0.43
C ARG A 218 -18.71 12.79 -0.20
N GLU A 219 -18.88 13.00 -1.48
CA GLU A 219 -20.13 12.68 -2.17
C GLU A 219 -20.36 11.17 -2.21
N ARG A 220 -19.28 10.41 -2.36
CA ARG A 220 -19.28 8.95 -2.37
C ARG A 220 -19.48 8.34 -0.98
N LEU A 221 -18.95 8.96 0.09
CA LEU A 221 -19.19 8.53 1.47
C LEU A 221 -20.62 8.88 1.95
N ARG A 222 -21.23 9.94 1.43
CA ARG A 222 -22.64 10.26 1.71
C ARG A 222 -23.57 9.23 1.11
N SER A 223 -23.42 8.87 -0.17
CA SER A 223 -24.24 7.84 -0.80
C SER A 223 -24.08 6.46 -0.17
N ALA A 224 -22.90 6.10 0.33
CA ALA A 224 -22.69 4.85 1.06
C ALA A 224 -23.36 4.86 2.47
N ARG A 225 -23.43 6.01 3.14
CA ARG A 225 -24.17 6.17 4.40
C ARG A 225 -25.68 6.12 4.20
N GLU A 226 -26.18 6.80 3.18
CA GLU A 226 -27.59 6.78 2.81
C GLU A 226 -28.07 5.36 2.46
N LEU A 227 -27.24 4.54 1.79
CA LEU A 227 -27.55 3.13 1.51
C LEU A 227 -27.56 2.23 2.76
N LEU A 228 -26.80 2.58 3.79
CA LEU A 228 -26.81 1.84 5.07
C LEU A 228 -27.96 2.24 5.99
N ASP A 229 -28.43 3.48 5.87
CA ASP A 229 -29.60 3.98 6.64
C ASP A 229 -30.92 3.50 6.05
N ASP A 230 -30.96 3.09 4.78
CA ASP A 230 -32.15 2.51 4.12
C ASP A 230 -32.31 0.98 4.36
N GLU A 231 -31.30 0.31 4.95
CA GLU A 231 -31.35 -1.13 5.29
C GLU A 231 -31.63 -1.40 6.80
N LEU A 232 -31.90 -0.37 7.62
CA LEU A 232 -32.26 -0.45 9.04
C LEU A 232 -33.70 -0.01 9.27
#